data_23b92e16faa6cc787513730e27e94bf3
#
_entry.id   23b92e16faa6cc787513730e27e94bf3
#
_cell.length_a   1.000
_cell.length_b   1.000
_cell.length_c   1.000
_cell.angle_alpha   90.00
_cell.angle_beta   90.00
_cell.angle_gamma   90.00
#
_symmetry.space_group_name_H-M   'P 1'
#
loop_
_entity.id
_entity.type
_entity.pdbx_description
1 polymer ?
#
loop_
_entity_poly.entity_id
_entity_poly.type
_entity_poly.pdbx_seq_one_letter_code
_entity_poly.pdbx_strand_id
1 'polypeptide(L)'
;EGTNRIRVRLAGVTNIEEARRTISSTAVLSFRDYNDNLLMTSDVLGGSCKLVYDNSGRPAVSLNIKDTDKFYDVTKKVKNMTNNVIVIWLDYQDGDRYVDEISNCGEGNSRCLSAARVEQAFASDVIIQGNFTKDEAKKLTDLINSGALPTHMVELSSRTVEASFGENSLNKTLISGLIGIILVIILICSIYKF
;
A
#
# COMPACT_ATOMS: atom_id res chain seq x y z
N GLU A 1 -4.96 -21.46 -5.92
CA GLU A 1 -5.00 -22.85 -5.41
C GLU A 1 -5.37 -22.81 -3.92
N GLY A 2 -6.62 -23.03 -3.60
CA GLY A 2 -7.22 -22.85 -2.28
C GLY A 2 -7.86 -21.48 -2.14
N THR A 3 -8.96 -21.39 -1.40
CA THR A 3 -9.86 -20.23 -1.32
C THR A 3 -9.24 -18.96 -0.73
N ASN A 4 -7.99 -19.02 -0.21
CA ASN A 4 -7.37 -17.89 0.50
C ASN A 4 -5.89 -17.65 0.11
N ARG A 5 -5.47 -18.01 -1.11
CA ARG A 5 -4.09 -17.81 -1.57
C ARG A 5 -4.06 -16.99 -2.85
N ILE A 6 -3.25 -15.94 -2.86
CA ILE A 6 -2.98 -15.13 -4.04
C ILE A 6 -1.55 -15.42 -4.49
N ARG A 7 -1.37 -15.73 -5.80
CA ARG A 7 -0.05 -15.90 -6.40
C ARG A 7 0.26 -14.68 -7.28
N VAL A 8 1.28 -13.94 -6.91
CA VAL A 8 1.75 -12.79 -7.68
C VAL A 8 3.04 -13.18 -8.42
N ARG A 9 3.12 -12.84 -9.70
CA ARG A 9 4.32 -13.01 -10.53
C ARG A 9 4.75 -11.65 -11.05
N LEU A 10 5.96 -11.25 -10.72
CA LEU A 10 6.55 -9.99 -11.15
C LEU A 10 7.71 -10.29 -12.10
N ALA A 11 7.68 -9.70 -13.28
CA ALA A 11 8.77 -9.79 -14.26
C ALA A 11 9.49 -8.44 -14.34
N GLY A 12 10.83 -8.47 -14.44
CA GLY A 12 11.64 -7.26 -14.65
C GLY A 12 11.78 -6.34 -13.42
N VAL A 13 11.56 -6.87 -12.21
CA VAL A 13 11.71 -6.08 -10.99
C VAL A 13 13.18 -6.03 -10.60
N THR A 14 13.74 -4.84 -10.55
CA THR A 14 15.13 -4.59 -10.11
C THR A 14 15.27 -4.49 -8.59
N ASN A 15 14.21 -4.07 -7.89
CA ASN A 15 14.17 -3.97 -6.44
C ASN A 15 13.06 -4.86 -5.87
N ILE A 16 13.42 -6.07 -5.45
CA ILE A 16 12.51 -7.09 -4.95
C ILE A 16 11.89 -6.67 -3.62
N GLU A 17 12.67 -6.00 -2.75
CA GLU A 17 12.18 -5.56 -1.43
C GLU A 17 11.14 -4.44 -1.55
N GLU A 18 11.32 -3.51 -2.49
CA GLU A 18 10.35 -2.45 -2.75
C GLU A 18 9.07 -3.02 -3.36
N ALA A 19 9.19 -3.94 -4.31
CA ALA A 19 8.06 -4.63 -4.90
C ALA A 19 7.30 -5.47 -3.85
N ARG A 20 8.03 -6.17 -2.98
CA ARG A 20 7.46 -6.92 -1.86
C ARG A 20 6.70 -6.00 -0.90
N ARG A 21 7.29 -4.87 -0.50
CA ARG A 21 6.61 -3.87 0.35
C ARG A 21 5.36 -3.33 -0.32
N THR A 22 5.41 -3.01 -1.60
CA THR A 22 4.25 -2.49 -2.36
C THR A 22 3.12 -3.51 -2.45
N ILE A 23 3.43 -4.81 -2.59
CA ILE A 23 2.41 -5.88 -2.66
C ILE A 23 1.87 -6.21 -1.26
N SER A 24 2.73 -6.17 -0.24
CA SER A 24 2.36 -6.46 1.16
C SER A 24 1.65 -5.27 1.81
N SER A 25 1.84 -4.07 1.32
CA SER A 25 1.15 -2.87 1.80
C SER A 25 -0.29 -2.87 1.31
N THR A 26 -1.08 -3.79 1.84
CA THR A 26 -2.53 -3.65 1.81
C THR A 26 -2.86 -2.56 2.81
N ALA A 27 -3.15 -1.39 2.31
CA ALA A 27 -3.59 -0.30 3.16
C ALA A 27 -4.93 -0.65 3.79
N VAL A 28 -4.88 -1.02 5.04
CA VAL A 28 -6.07 -1.34 5.82
C VAL A 28 -6.54 -0.08 6.51
N LEU A 29 -7.66 0.47 6.03
CA LEU A 29 -8.35 1.52 6.76
C LEU A 29 -9.13 0.92 7.93
N SER A 30 -8.93 1.51 9.10
CA SER A 30 -9.74 1.23 10.28
C SER A 30 -10.30 2.52 10.85
N PHE A 31 -11.55 2.44 11.30
CA PHE A 31 -12.25 3.51 11.99
C PHE A 31 -12.32 3.13 13.46
N ARG A 32 -11.77 3.97 14.32
CA ARG A 32 -11.65 3.71 15.74
C ARG A 32 -12.25 4.83 16.57
N ASP A 33 -12.60 4.55 17.81
CA ASP A 33 -13.04 5.59 18.73
C ASP A 33 -11.83 6.33 19.35
N TYR A 34 -12.11 7.28 20.24
CA TYR A 34 -11.06 8.05 20.94
C TYR A 34 -10.09 7.16 21.75
N ASN A 35 -10.54 5.99 22.21
CA ASN A 35 -9.75 5.05 23.00
C ASN A 35 -9.14 3.93 22.13
N ASP A 36 -9.06 4.14 20.81
CA ASP A 36 -8.52 3.21 19.84
C ASP A 36 -9.28 1.88 19.68
N ASN A 37 -10.50 1.77 20.23
CA ASN A 37 -11.34 0.61 19.99
C ASN A 37 -11.83 0.58 18.55
N LEU A 38 -11.71 -0.57 17.90
CA LEU A 38 -12.19 -0.76 16.54
C LEU A 38 -13.71 -0.61 16.46
N LEU A 39 -14.15 0.30 15.60
CA LEU A 39 -15.57 0.52 15.30
C LEU A 39 -15.99 -0.20 14.02
N MET A 40 -15.19 -0.05 12.96
CA MET A 40 -15.40 -0.65 11.65
C MET A 40 -14.11 -0.64 10.84
N THR A 41 -14.08 -1.43 9.78
CA THR A 41 -12.96 -1.52 8.83
C THR A 41 -13.38 -1.03 7.46
N SER A 42 -12.49 -1.10 6.48
CA SER A 42 -12.75 -0.69 5.09
C SER A 42 -13.85 -1.49 4.39
N ASP A 43 -14.35 -2.56 5.00
CA ASP A 43 -15.48 -3.36 4.48
C ASP A 43 -16.79 -2.56 4.33
N VAL A 44 -16.94 -1.48 5.08
CA VAL A 44 -18.08 -0.56 4.98
C VAL A 44 -17.99 0.39 3.78
N LEU A 45 -16.80 0.47 3.15
CA LEU A 45 -16.57 1.34 2.00
C LEU A 45 -16.93 0.63 0.69
N GLY A 46 -17.59 1.38 -0.19
CA GLY A 46 -17.72 1.04 -1.60
C GLY A 46 -16.49 1.56 -2.37
N GLY A 47 -16.14 0.94 -3.48
CA GLY A 47 -15.21 1.53 -4.43
C GLY A 47 -15.77 2.87 -4.95
N SER A 48 -14.91 3.72 -5.51
CA SER A 48 -15.27 5.04 -6.05
C SER A 48 -15.11 6.21 -5.06
N CYS A 49 -14.17 6.11 -4.14
CA CYS A 49 -13.68 7.29 -3.41
C CYS A 49 -13.08 8.31 -4.39
N LYS A 50 -13.17 9.58 -4.08
CA LYS A 50 -12.77 10.67 -4.98
C LYS A 50 -11.93 11.70 -4.23
N LEU A 51 -10.93 12.24 -4.94
CA LEU A 51 -10.28 13.47 -4.53
C LEU A 51 -11.31 14.62 -4.65
N VAL A 52 -11.51 15.33 -3.58
CA VAL A 52 -12.34 16.52 -3.50
C VAL A 52 -11.57 17.68 -2.87
N TYR A 53 -12.17 18.86 -2.82
CA TYR A 53 -11.61 19.99 -2.11
C TYR A 53 -12.61 20.44 -1.04
N ASP A 54 -12.11 20.74 0.15
CA ASP A 54 -12.91 21.27 1.24
C ASP A 54 -13.34 22.74 0.96
N ASN A 55 -14.15 23.32 1.85
CA ASN A 55 -14.62 24.68 1.71
C ASN A 55 -13.49 25.73 1.74
N SER A 56 -12.30 25.33 2.20
CA SER A 56 -11.09 26.17 2.23
C SER A 56 -10.17 25.92 1.02
N GLY A 57 -10.59 25.08 0.06
CA GLY A 57 -9.83 24.72 -1.12
C GLY A 57 -8.70 23.74 -0.86
N ARG A 58 -8.67 23.06 0.29
CA ARG A 58 -7.65 22.06 0.63
C ARG A 58 -8.06 20.69 0.09
N PRO A 59 -7.09 19.88 -0.41
CA PRO A 59 -7.37 18.54 -0.87
C PRO A 59 -7.91 17.67 0.25
N ALA A 60 -8.92 16.87 -0.07
CA ALA A 60 -9.61 15.96 0.82
C ALA A 60 -10.08 14.71 0.06
N VAL A 61 -10.45 13.65 0.75
CA VAL A 61 -10.93 12.41 0.14
C VAL A 61 -12.37 12.15 0.55
N SER A 62 -13.27 12.09 -0.45
CA SER A 62 -14.65 11.69 -0.24
C SER A 62 -14.74 10.17 -0.22
N LEU A 63 -15.30 9.62 0.85
CA LEU A 63 -15.55 8.19 1.00
C LEU A 63 -16.95 7.84 0.47
N ASN A 64 -17.03 6.76 -0.26
CA ASN A 64 -18.30 6.15 -0.64
C ASN A 64 -18.65 5.06 0.38
N ILE A 65 -19.74 5.20 1.09
CA ILE A 65 -20.21 4.23 2.09
C ILE A 65 -21.13 3.22 1.40
N LYS A 66 -20.74 1.93 1.46
CA LYS A 66 -21.50 0.81 0.92
C LYS A 66 -22.54 0.31 1.92
N ASP A 67 -22.12 0.15 3.18
CA ASP A 67 -22.98 -0.32 4.27
C ASP A 67 -23.42 0.87 5.10
N THR A 68 -24.47 1.53 4.62
CA THR A 68 -25.02 2.75 5.20
C THR A 68 -25.66 2.49 6.57
N ASP A 69 -26.25 1.31 6.79
CA ASP A 69 -26.91 0.95 8.06
C ASP A 69 -25.88 0.75 9.16
N LYS A 70 -24.84 -0.04 8.89
CA LYS A 70 -23.72 -0.23 9.81
C LYS A 70 -23.04 1.09 10.16
N PHE A 71 -22.83 1.93 9.14
CA PHE A 71 -22.21 3.23 9.31
C PHE A 71 -23.07 4.16 10.19
N TYR A 72 -24.39 4.19 9.95
CA TYR A 72 -25.32 4.95 10.75
C TYR A 72 -25.34 4.50 12.22
N ASP A 73 -25.40 3.20 12.47
CA ASP A 73 -25.40 2.64 13.83
C ASP A 73 -24.12 2.98 14.59
N VAL A 74 -22.96 2.91 13.92
CA VAL A 74 -21.68 3.28 14.49
C VAL A 74 -21.63 4.77 14.82
N THR A 75 -22.01 5.65 13.90
CA THR A 75 -22.01 7.10 14.13
C THR A 75 -22.99 7.50 15.22
N LYS A 76 -24.16 6.84 15.30
CA LYS A 76 -25.12 7.02 16.39
C LYS A 76 -24.56 6.60 17.75
N LYS A 77 -23.82 5.49 17.79
CA LYS A 77 -23.15 5.05 19.02
C LYS A 77 -22.09 6.05 19.46
N VAL A 78 -21.21 6.47 18.54
CA VAL A 78 -20.10 7.40 18.85
C VAL A 78 -20.62 8.77 19.29
N LYS A 79 -21.68 9.30 18.66
CA LYS A 79 -22.33 10.54 19.07
C LYS A 79 -22.64 10.58 20.58
N ASN A 80 -23.02 9.45 21.17
CA ASN A 80 -23.41 9.35 22.57
C ASN A 80 -22.23 9.06 23.51
N MET A 81 -21.00 8.99 23.00
CA MET A 81 -19.80 8.81 23.82
C MET A 81 -19.35 10.15 24.40
N THR A 82 -18.64 10.11 25.53
CA THR A 82 -18.04 11.30 26.15
C THR A 82 -17.06 11.99 25.18
N ASN A 83 -16.24 11.18 24.50
CA ASN A 83 -15.36 11.63 23.42
C ASN A 83 -15.94 11.15 22.09
N ASN A 84 -16.83 11.95 21.52
CA ASN A 84 -17.58 11.63 20.30
C ASN A 84 -16.72 11.81 19.04
N VAL A 85 -15.57 11.14 18.97
CA VAL A 85 -14.61 11.22 17.86
C VAL A 85 -14.51 9.89 17.15
N ILE A 86 -14.51 9.91 15.82
CA ILE A 86 -14.07 8.81 14.97
C ILE A 86 -12.69 9.16 14.42
N VAL A 87 -11.75 8.29 14.64
CA VAL A 87 -10.37 8.38 14.15
C VAL A 87 -10.19 7.40 13.00
N ILE A 88 -9.69 7.88 11.88
CA ILE A 88 -9.43 7.08 10.69
C ILE A 88 -7.94 6.79 10.64
N TRP A 89 -7.60 5.51 10.70
CA TRP A 89 -6.23 5.03 10.66
C TRP A 89 -5.93 4.28 9.37
N LEU A 90 -4.74 4.47 8.87
CA LEU A 90 -4.13 3.68 7.81
C LEU A 90 -3.11 2.73 8.45
N ASP A 91 -3.28 1.42 8.22
CA ASP A 91 -2.36 0.40 8.75
C ASP A 91 -2.11 0.51 10.26
N TYR A 92 -3.18 0.64 11.05
CA TYR A 92 -3.10 0.67 12.50
C TYR A 92 -2.33 -0.53 13.05
N GLN A 93 -1.39 -0.27 13.94
CA GLN A 93 -0.59 -1.30 14.60
C GLN A 93 -0.83 -1.31 16.10
N ASP A 94 -0.64 -2.46 16.72
CA ASP A 94 -0.71 -2.58 18.17
C ASP A 94 0.34 -1.65 18.81
N GLY A 95 -0.15 -0.75 19.65
CA GLY A 95 0.67 0.29 20.27
C GLY A 95 0.44 1.69 19.71
N ASP A 96 -0.23 1.84 18.56
CA ASP A 96 -0.68 3.14 18.10
C ASP A 96 -1.78 3.66 19.02
N ARG A 97 -1.68 4.93 19.40
CA ARG A 97 -2.66 5.58 20.26
C ARG A 97 -3.01 6.95 19.73
N TYR A 98 -4.31 7.20 19.58
CA TYR A 98 -4.77 8.51 19.11
C TYR A 98 -4.32 9.66 20.00
N VAL A 99 -4.29 9.46 21.32
CA VAL A 99 -3.86 10.49 22.27
C VAL A 99 -2.41 10.94 22.06
N ASP A 100 -1.55 10.07 21.54
CA ASP A 100 -0.15 10.38 21.25
C ASP A 100 0.00 11.03 19.87
N GLU A 101 -0.96 10.81 18.96
CA GLU A 101 -0.96 11.28 17.58
C GLU A 101 -1.86 12.50 17.33
N ILE A 102 -2.52 13.05 18.36
CA ILE A 102 -3.48 14.17 18.20
C ILE A 102 -2.88 15.34 17.40
N SER A 103 -1.62 15.68 17.67
CA SER A 103 -0.93 16.80 17.01
C SER A 103 -0.51 16.50 15.58
N ASN A 104 -0.32 15.22 15.23
CA ASN A 104 0.20 14.79 13.95
C ASN A 104 -0.90 14.15 13.06
N CYS A 105 -2.11 13.96 13.62
CA CYS A 105 -3.21 13.35 12.90
C CYS A 105 -3.63 14.23 11.71
N GLY A 106 -3.65 13.67 10.52
CA GLY A 106 -3.90 14.38 9.28
C GLY A 106 -2.65 14.94 8.60
N GLU A 107 -1.46 14.76 9.19
CA GLU A 107 -0.19 15.05 8.53
C GLU A 107 0.21 13.89 7.60
N GLY A 108 0.83 14.20 6.46
CA GLY A 108 1.13 13.21 5.41
C GLY A 108 2.01 12.03 5.83
N ASN A 109 2.72 12.14 6.95
CA ASN A 109 3.58 11.09 7.50
C ASN A 109 2.91 10.27 8.62
N SER A 110 1.74 10.68 9.10
CA SER A 110 1.03 10.00 10.18
C SER A 110 0.17 8.88 9.63
N ARG A 111 0.08 7.78 10.38
CA ARG A 111 -0.92 6.72 10.15
C ARG A 111 -2.31 7.15 10.58
N CYS A 112 -2.43 8.15 11.45
CA CYS A 112 -3.69 8.82 11.75
C CYS A 112 -4.04 9.77 10.61
N LEU A 113 -4.98 9.37 9.75
CA LEU A 113 -5.36 10.17 8.57
C LEU A 113 -6.27 11.34 8.90
N SER A 114 -7.18 11.13 9.84
CA SER A 114 -8.16 12.14 10.22
C SER A 114 -8.85 11.76 11.53
N ALA A 115 -9.26 12.77 12.27
CA ALA A 115 -10.10 12.60 13.44
C ALA A 115 -11.26 13.61 13.37
N ALA A 116 -12.48 13.11 13.37
CA ALA A 116 -13.67 13.91 13.20
C ALA A 116 -14.64 13.73 14.36
N ARG A 117 -15.20 14.84 14.86
CA ARG A 117 -16.29 14.79 15.83
C ARG A 117 -17.60 14.39 15.17
N VAL A 118 -18.35 13.56 15.85
CA VAL A 118 -19.65 13.06 15.40
C VAL A 118 -20.73 13.77 16.21
N GLU A 119 -21.26 14.86 15.68
CA GLU A 119 -22.32 15.63 16.33
C GLU A 119 -23.72 15.07 16.08
N GLN A 120 -23.89 14.37 14.96
CA GLN A 120 -25.12 13.70 14.56
C GLN A 120 -24.83 12.35 13.90
N ALA A 121 -25.79 11.45 13.93
CA ALA A 121 -25.69 10.20 13.18
C ALA A 121 -25.89 10.49 11.69
N PHE A 122 -25.07 9.88 10.85
CA PHE A 122 -25.15 10.02 9.39
C PHE A 122 -24.81 8.68 8.72
N ALA A 123 -25.36 8.50 7.51
CA ALA A 123 -25.26 7.25 6.76
C ALA A 123 -24.40 7.37 5.49
N SER A 124 -24.06 8.59 5.08
CA SER A 124 -23.36 8.86 3.82
C SER A 124 -22.51 10.13 3.89
N ASP A 125 -21.82 10.43 2.79
CA ASP A 125 -21.12 11.71 2.58
C ASP A 125 -20.00 12.00 3.58
N VAL A 126 -19.10 11.05 3.76
CA VAL A 126 -17.94 11.19 4.62
C VAL A 126 -16.79 11.75 3.82
N ILE A 127 -16.14 12.76 4.36
CA ILE A 127 -14.94 13.38 3.79
C ILE A 127 -13.82 13.27 4.80
N ILE A 128 -12.71 12.63 4.40
CA ILE A 128 -11.46 12.66 5.15
C ILE A 128 -10.80 14.02 4.87
N GLN A 129 -10.71 14.84 5.90
CA GLN A 129 -10.01 16.11 5.88
C GLN A 129 -8.71 15.99 6.66
N GLY A 130 -7.66 16.63 6.16
CA GLY A 130 -6.34 16.66 6.79
C GLY A 130 -5.46 17.70 6.10
N ASN A 131 -4.20 17.76 6.51
CA ASN A 131 -3.22 18.65 5.88
C ASN A 131 -2.56 17.95 4.66
N PHE A 132 -3.39 17.42 3.77
CA PHE A 132 -2.94 16.70 2.60
C PHE A 132 -2.48 17.62 1.48
N THR A 133 -1.39 17.27 0.85
CA THR A 133 -1.09 17.73 -0.51
C THR A 133 -2.04 17.03 -1.51
N LYS A 134 -2.17 17.58 -2.70
CA LYS A 134 -2.97 16.98 -3.77
C LYS A 134 -2.51 15.55 -4.11
N ASP A 135 -1.19 15.32 -4.12
CA ASP A 135 -0.62 14.01 -4.46
C ASP A 135 -0.85 12.97 -3.36
N GLU A 136 -0.81 13.37 -2.08
CA GLU A 136 -1.13 12.50 -0.96
C GLU A 136 -2.61 12.11 -0.95
N ALA A 137 -3.50 13.08 -1.11
CA ALA A 137 -4.93 12.81 -1.19
C ALA A 137 -5.28 11.93 -2.40
N LYS A 138 -4.60 12.12 -3.54
CA LYS A 138 -4.75 11.26 -4.71
C LYS A 138 -4.27 9.84 -4.45
N LYS A 139 -3.06 9.68 -3.89
CA LYS A 139 -2.52 8.36 -3.52
C LYS A 139 -3.45 7.62 -2.56
N LEU A 140 -3.97 8.31 -1.55
CA LEU A 140 -4.93 7.73 -0.60
C LEU A 140 -6.22 7.30 -1.32
N THR A 141 -6.75 8.13 -2.23
CA THR A 141 -7.92 7.79 -3.04
C THR A 141 -7.68 6.55 -3.89
N ASP A 142 -6.54 6.48 -4.59
CA ASP A 142 -6.16 5.36 -5.44
C ASP A 142 -5.98 4.09 -4.61
N LEU A 143 -5.42 4.20 -3.42
CA LEU A 143 -5.21 3.11 -2.48
C LEU A 143 -6.54 2.53 -1.99
N ILE A 144 -7.48 3.39 -1.57
CA ILE A 144 -8.82 2.96 -1.14
C ILE A 144 -9.57 2.30 -2.31
N ASN A 145 -9.50 2.88 -3.51
CA ASN A 145 -10.19 2.36 -4.70
C ASN A 145 -9.58 1.06 -5.24
N SER A 146 -8.31 0.82 -4.99
CA SER A 146 -7.64 -0.45 -5.35
C SER A 146 -8.15 -1.63 -4.54
N GLY A 147 -9.03 -1.37 -3.58
CA GLY A 147 -9.55 -2.34 -2.65
C GLY A 147 -8.55 -2.55 -1.52
N ALA A 148 -8.64 -1.73 -0.49
CA ALA A 148 -8.03 -2.05 0.79
C ALA A 148 -8.55 -3.44 1.20
N LEU A 149 -7.72 -4.46 0.99
CA LEU A 149 -8.10 -5.83 1.32
C LEU A 149 -8.37 -5.88 2.83
N PRO A 150 -9.51 -6.39 3.27
CA PRO A 150 -9.87 -6.40 4.69
C PRO A 150 -9.01 -7.36 5.52
N THR A 151 -7.95 -7.90 4.95
CA THR A 151 -7.15 -8.96 5.56
C THR A 151 -5.67 -8.70 5.31
N HIS A 152 -4.86 -8.76 6.36
CA HIS A 152 -3.41 -8.78 6.24
C HIS A 152 -2.96 -9.96 5.37
N MET A 153 -2.22 -9.68 4.32
CA MET A 153 -1.57 -10.73 3.53
C MET A 153 -0.28 -11.16 4.23
N VAL A 154 -0.19 -12.44 4.55
CA VAL A 154 1.04 -13.05 5.07
C VAL A 154 1.76 -13.74 3.93
N GLU A 155 3.00 -13.37 3.69
CA GLU A 155 3.84 -14.04 2.69
C GLU A 155 4.13 -15.47 3.15
N LEU A 156 3.58 -16.44 2.44
CA LEU A 156 3.79 -17.86 2.73
C LEU A 156 5.06 -18.40 2.07
N SER A 157 5.44 -17.88 0.91
CA SER A 157 6.62 -18.30 0.16
C SER A 157 6.97 -17.27 -0.91
N SER A 158 8.22 -16.88 -0.96
CA SER A 158 8.81 -16.12 -2.05
C SER A 158 9.87 -16.97 -2.75
N ARG A 159 9.83 -16.99 -4.09
CA ARG A 159 10.90 -17.59 -4.90
C ARG A 159 11.37 -16.54 -5.89
N THR A 160 12.59 -16.12 -5.70
CA THR A 160 13.27 -15.25 -6.65
C THR A 160 13.94 -16.13 -7.68
N VAL A 161 13.59 -15.97 -8.94
CA VAL A 161 14.32 -16.56 -10.06
C VAL A 161 15.15 -15.43 -10.63
N GLU A 162 16.43 -15.38 -10.25
CA GLU A 162 17.35 -14.42 -10.82
C GLU A 162 17.48 -14.67 -12.33
N ALA A 163 17.34 -13.60 -13.10
CA ALA A 163 17.65 -13.63 -14.54
C ALA A 163 19.18 -13.65 -14.75
N SER A 164 19.88 -14.59 -14.10
CA SER A 164 21.34 -14.69 -14.12
C SER A 164 21.91 -15.17 -15.46
N PHE A 165 21.04 -15.45 -16.43
CA PHE A 165 21.47 -15.97 -17.73
C PHE A 165 21.94 -14.91 -18.74
N GLY A 166 21.75 -13.61 -18.48
CA GLY A 166 22.09 -12.56 -19.48
C GLY A 166 23.50 -11.97 -19.35
N GLU A 167 23.86 -11.46 -18.18
CA GLU A 167 25.06 -10.63 -18.02
C GLU A 167 26.37 -11.43 -17.94
N ASN A 168 26.36 -12.56 -17.24
CA ASN A 168 27.56 -13.40 -17.12
C ASN A 168 27.80 -14.32 -18.34
N SER A 169 26.76 -14.64 -19.11
CA SER A 169 26.90 -15.49 -20.30
C SER A 169 27.63 -14.78 -21.44
N LEU A 170 27.37 -13.51 -21.68
CA LEU A 170 28.06 -12.73 -22.71
C LEU A 170 29.57 -12.65 -22.45
N ASN A 171 29.99 -12.33 -21.23
CA ASN A 171 31.41 -12.24 -20.88
C ASN A 171 32.10 -13.60 -20.95
N LYS A 172 31.47 -14.67 -20.53
CA LYS A 172 32.02 -16.02 -20.64
C LYS A 172 32.15 -16.47 -22.10
N THR A 173 31.18 -16.15 -22.96
CA THR A 173 31.21 -16.48 -24.38
C THR A 173 32.29 -15.68 -25.12
N LEU A 174 32.45 -14.41 -24.80
CA LEU A 174 33.54 -13.56 -25.38
C LEU A 174 34.91 -14.11 -24.99
N ILE A 175 35.14 -14.45 -23.73
CA ILE A 175 36.43 -15.00 -23.25
C ILE A 175 36.70 -16.35 -23.89
N SER A 176 35.71 -17.23 -24.00
CA SER A 176 35.87 -18.54 -24.66
C SER A 176 36.19 -18.42 -26.13
N GLY A 177 35.54 -17.48 -26.83
CA GLY A 177 35.82 -17.19 -28.23
C GLY A 177 37.24 -16.69 -28.45
N LEU A 178 37.75 -15.80 -27.60
CA LEU A 178 39.09 -15.25 -27.67
C LEU A 178 40.15 -16.33 -27.41
N ILE A 179 39.95 -17.21 -26.46
CA ILE A 179 40.80 -18.37 -26.19
C ILE A 179 40.84 -19.29 -27.41
N GLY A 180 39.69 -19.57 -28.06
CA GLY A 180 39.61 -20.38 -29.25
C GLY A 180 40.41 -19.82 -30.40
N ILE A 181 40.33 -18.52 -30.65
CA ILE A 181 41.13 -17.82 -31.71
C ILE A 181 42.63 -17.94 -31.43
N ILE A 182 43.06 -17.73 -30.17
CA ILE A 182 44.47 -17.84 -29.80
C ILE A 182 44.99 -19.26 -30.04
N LEU A 183 44.23 -20.27 -29.66
CA LEU A 183 44.61 -21.68 -29.92
C LEU A 183 44.76 -22.01 -31.41
N VAL A 184 43.87 -21.51 -32.27
CA VAL A 184 43.95 -21.66 -33.70
C VAL A 184 45.21 -20.99 -34.27
N ILE A 185 45.54 -19.77 -33.81
CA ILE A 185 46.74 -19.05 -34.23
C ILE A 185 48.01 -19.83 -33.85
N ILE A 186 48.08 -20.35 -32.62
CA ILE A 186 49.22 -21.14 -32.13
C ILE A 186 49.35 -22.41 -32.98
N LEU A 187 48.26 -23.08 -33.30
CA LEU A 187 48.27 -24.30 -34.11
C LEU A 187 48.77 -24.00 -35.53
N ILE A 188 48.31 -22.91 -36.14
CA ILE A 188 48.76 -22.49 -37.47
C ILE A 188 50.28 -22.15 -37.47
N CYS A 189 50.74 -21.38 -36.49
CA CYS A 189 52.16 -21.05 -36.35
C CYS A 189 53.02 -22.30 -36.11
N SER A 190 52.51 -23.28 -35.35
CA SER A 190 53.21 -24.56 -35.11
C SER A 190 53.35 -25.42 -36.39
N ILE A 191 52.32 -25.45 -37.23
CA ILE A 191 52.32 -26.24 -38.48
C ILE A 191 53.19 -25.56 -39.57
N TYR A 192 53.08 -24.27 -39.72
CA TYR A 192 53.78 -23.52 -40.75
C TYR A 192 55.19 -23.05 -40.36
N LYS A 193 55.67 -23.40 -39.15
CA LYS A 193 57.03 -23.06 -38.66
C LYS A 193 57.40 -21.56 -38.83
N PHE A 194 56.49 -20.66 -38.57
CA PHE A 194 56.81 -19.24 -38.43
C PHE A 194 57.17 -18.95 -36.99
#